data_2640cdccf9403c07c0a545786e8bc228
#
_entry.id   2640cdccf9403c07c0a545786e8bc228
#
_cell.length_a   1.000
_cell.length_b   1.000
_cell.length_c   1.000
_cell.angle_alpha   90.00
_cell.angle_beta   90.00
_cell.angle_gamma   90.00
#
_symmetry.space_group_name_H-M   'P 1'
#
loop_
_entity.id
_entity.type
_entity.pdbx_description
1 polymer ?
#
loop_
_entity_poly.entity_id
_entity_poly.type
_entity_poly.pdbx_seq_one_letter_code
_entity_poly.pdbx_strand_id
1 'polypeptide(L)'
;MGGRDHDWKGYYESIVPQFKKQGDFDLVLSNKLEDLKAEYIKQYDVVLFFGSGGNFTDSSQESGLENYLKNGGGVVGVHATDAFKNSDSYWKIFGGQFIGHGGGTFKITFTDKNHPITKGMESFEISDESYRDKMHPDSKDNLHHLGRIDRGKENHSMIWVHEYGKGRLFNTGLGHDGKAWVNPALQKLVIRAIYWAAKKPVKDPK
;
A
#
# COMPACT_ATOMS: atom_id res chain seq x y z
N MET A 1 -2.63 7.48 -7.23
CA MET A 1 -2.05 8.81 -7.52
C MET A 1 -0.56 8.63 -7.66
N GLY A 2 0.03 9.13 -8.73
CA GLY A 2 1.47 9.09 -8.97
C GLY A 2 2.11 10.40 -8.51
N GLY A 3 3.14 10.31 -7.65
CA GLY A 3 3.97 11.45 -7.31
C GLY A 3 4.88 11.87 -8.46
N ARG A 4 5.55 13.03 -8.32
CA ARG A 4 6.41 13.59 -9.37
C ARG A 4 7.61 12.72 -9.73
N ASP A 5 8.06 11.89 -8.81
CA ASP A 5 9.35 11.22 -8.85
C ASP A 5 9.26 9.71 -9.19
N HIS A 6 8.04 9.21 -9.48
CA HIS A 6 7.81 7.81 -9.81
C HIS A 6 7.18 7.66 -11.18
N ASP A 7 7.57 6.60 -11.88
CA ASP A 7 7.00 6.22 -13.18
C ASP A 7 5.58 5.65 -12.99
N TRP A 8 4.63 6.54 -12.64
CA TRP A 8 3.23 6.16 -12.47
C TRP A 8 2.62 5.57 -13.75
N LYS A 9 3.15 5.94 -14.93
CA LYS A 9 2.67 5.42 -16.21
C LYS A 9 3.11 3.98 -16.41
N GLY A 10 4.37 3.67 -16.20
CA GLY A 10 4.88 2.30 -16.26
C GLY A 10 4.26 1.40 -15.18
N TYR A 11 4.03 1.94 -13.98
CA TYR A 11 3.24 1.28 -12.94
C TYR A 11 1.83 0.92 -13.44
N TYR A 12 1.12 1.90 -13.96
CA TYR A 12 -0.21 1.74 -14.50
C TYR A 12 -0.27 0.68 -15.62
N GLU A 13 0.64 0.77 -16.58
CA GLU A 13 0.74 -0.17 -17.70
C GLU A 13 1.04 -1.60 -17.24
N SER A 14 1.76 -1.76 -16.14
CA SER A 14 2.12 -3.07 -15.59
C SER A 14 1.01 -3.70 -14.76
N ILE A 15 0.31 -2.91 -13.92
CA ILE A 15 -0.62 -3.47 -12.94
C ILE A 15 -2.06 -3.57 -13.44
N VAL A 16 -2.51 -2.63 -14.25
CA VAL A 16 -3.90 -2.59 -14.73
C VAL A 16 -4.29 -3.87 -15.49
N PRO A 17 -3.44 -4.44 -16.39
CA PRO A 17 -3.76 -5.70 -17.02
C PRO A 17 -3.98 -6.84 -16.02
N GLN A 18 -3.21 -6.88 -14.92
CA GLN A 18 -3.35 -7.90 -13.88
C GLN A 18 -4.66 -7.76 -13.13
N PHE A 19 -5.05 -6.53 -12.80
CA PHE A 19 -6.33 -6.27 -12.14
C PHE A 19 -7.52 -6.58 -13.05
N LYS A 20 -7.44 -6.25 -14.34
CA LYS A 20 -8.47 -6.61 -15.32
C LYS A 20 -8.59 -8.13 -15.50
N LYS A 21 -7.46 -8.85 -15.54
CA LYS A 21 -7.44 -10.29 -15.63
C LYS A 21 -8.13 -10.96 -14.44
N GLN A 22 -8.09 -10.32 -13.25
CA GLN A 22 -8.77 -10.83 -12.07
C GLN A 22 -10.29 -10.96 -12.27
N GLY A 23 -10.89 -10.04 -13.03
CA GLY A 23 -12.29 -10.08 -13.44
C GLY A 23 -13.32 -9.76 -12.35
N ASP A 24 -12.85 -9.54 -11.11
CA ASP A 24 -13.70 -9.24 -9.95
C ASP A 24 -13.57 -7.76 -9.53
N PHE A 25 -12.76 -6.99 -10.23
CA PHE A 25 -12.49 -5.59 -9.92
C PHE A 25 -13.08 -4.66 -10.97
N ASP A 26 -13.92 -3.74 -10.55
CA ASP A 26 -14.29 -2.55 -11.31
C ASP A 26 -13.26 -1.46 -11.00
N LEU A 27 -12.39 -1.19 -11.96
CA LEU A 27 -11.23 -0.33 -11.77
C LEU A 27 -11.49 1.08 -12.26
N VAL A 28 -11.42 2.04 -11.37
CA VAL A 28 -11.43 3.47 -11.67
C VAL A 28 -10.06 4.05 -11.37
N LEU A 29 -9.52 4.80 -12.31
CA LEU A 29 -8.20 5.39 -12.24
C LEU A 29 -8.30 6.89 -12.07
N SER A 30 -7.55 7.43 -11.13
CA SER A 30 -7.52 8.84 -10.84
C SER A 30 -6.12 9.33 -10.46
N ASN A 31 -5.82 10.56 -10.87
CA ASN A 31 -4.70 11.34 -10.37
C ASN A 31 -5.16 12.65 -9.69
N LYS A 32 -6.44 12.75 -9.37
CA LYS A 32 -7.06 13.95 -8.80
C LYS A 32 -7.20 13.79 -7.28
N LEU A 33 -6.65 14.73 -6.51
CA LEU A 33 -6.83 14.77 -5.05
C LEU A 33 -8.29 14.98 -4.64
N GLU A 34 -9.08 15.62 -5.49
CA GLU A 34 -10.51 15.84 -5.27
C GLU A 34 -11.28 14.53 -5.02
N ASP A 35 -10.84 13.43 -5.65
CA ASP A 35 -11.50 12.13 -5.50
C ASP A 35 -11.32 11.52 -4.10
N LEU A 36 -10.49 12.12 -3.26
CA LEU A 36 -10.35 11.75 -1.84
C LEU A 36 -11.40 12.42 -0.94
N LYS A 37 -12.14 13.41 -1.42
CA LYS A 37 -13.22 14.03 -0.66
C LYS A 37 -14.33 13.02 -0.37
N ALA A 38 -14.99 13.20 0.77
CA ALA A 38 -15.98 12.24 1.28
C ALA A 38 -17.11 11.90 0.30
N GLU A 39 -17.55 12.88 -0.49
CA GLU A 39 -18.61 12.70 -1.48
C GLU A 39 -18.21 11.77 -2.64
N TYR A 40 -16.90 11.69 -2.95
CA TYR A 40 -16.39 10.87 -4.06
C TYR A 40 -15.82 9.54 -3.57
N ILE A 41 -14.97 9.55 -2.52
CA ILE A 41 -14.26 8.36 -2.06
C ILE A 41 -15.19 7.25 -1.55
N LYS A 42 -16.34 7.61 -0.97
CA LYS A 42 -17.29 6.67 -0.33
C LYS A 42 -17.91 5.63 -1.27
N GLN A 43 -17.82 5.84 -2.59
CA GLN A 43 -18.38 4.91 -3.58
C GLN A 43 -17.48 3.70 -3.86
N TYR A 44 -16.24 3.72 -3.38
CA TYR A 44 -15.27 2.65 -3.62
C TYR A 44 -15.15 1.72 -2.42
N ASP A 45 -14.98 0.41 -2.68
CA ASP A 45 -14.67 -0.57 -1.63
C ASP A 45 -13.21 -0.43 -1.15
N VAL A 46 -12.29 -0.11 -2.07
CA VAL A 46 -10.86 0.04 -1.80
C VAL A 46 -10.26 1.18 -2.59
N VAL A 47 -9.41 1.96 -1.95
CA VAL A 47 -8.54 2.92 -2.61
C VAL A 47 -7.10 2.40 -2.60
N LEU A 48 -6.50 2.26 -3.78
CA LEU A 48 -5.10 1.93 -3.91
C LEU A 48 -4.29 3.21 -4.16
N PHE A 49 -3.37 3.49 -3.26
CA PHE A 49 -2.38 4.55 -3.41
C PHE A 49 -1.08 3.99 -3.95
N PHE A 50 -0.55 4.65 -4.97
CA PHE A 50 0.80 4.47 -5.46
C PHE A 50 1.46 5.83 -5.60
N GLY A 51 2.70 5.94 -5.17
CA GLY A 51 3.51 7.10 -5.46
C GLY A 51 4.05 7.84 -4.24
N SER A 52 4.81 8.87 -4.54
CA SER A 52 5.54 9.68 -3.59
C SER A 52 5.23 11.18 -3.73
N GLY A 53 5.62 11.95 -2.73
CA GLY A 53 5.53 13.40 -2.73
C GLY A 53 4.09 13.94 -2.68
N GLY A 54 3.97 15.23 -3.00
CA GLY A 54 2.69 15.93 -3.00
C GLY A 54 2.23 16.38 -1.61
N ASN A 55 1.24 17.26 -1.64
CA ASN A 55 0.57 17.78 -0.45
C ASN A 55 -0.93 17.77 -0.71
N PHE A 56 -1.73 17.58 0.32
CA PHE A 56 -3.15 17.91 0.24
C PHE A 56 -3.29 19.40 -0.07
N THR A 57 -4.17 19.72 -0.98
CA THR A 57 -4.47 21.10 -1.39
C THR A 57 -5.69 21.67 -0.65
N ASP A 58 -6.45 20.79 0.00
CA ASP A 58 -7.67 21.09 0.72
C ASP A 58 -7.81 20.09 1.88
N SER A 59 -8.14 20.57 3.07
CA SER A 59 -8.32 19.74 4.26
C SER A 59 -9.46 18.72 4.13
N SER A 60 -10.43 18.96 3.24
CA SER A 60 -11.50 18.00 2.97
C SER A 60 -11.03 16.73 2.25
N GLN A 61 -9.89 16.76 1.57
CA GLN A 61 -9.25 15.58 0.96
C GLN A 61 -8.67 14.67 2.04
N GLU A 62 -7.95 15.25 2.98
CA GLU A 62 -7.36 14.54 4.13
C GLU A 62 -8.44 13.95 5.03
N SER A 63 -9.40 14.78 5.45
CA SER A 63 -10.53 14.34 6.29
C SER A 63 -11.45 13.36 5.56
N GLY A 64 -11.59 13.46 4.26
CA GLY A 64 -12.33 12.51 3.43
C GLY A 64 -11.71 11.12 3.49
N LEU A 65 -10.39 11.01 3.31
CA LEU A 65 -9.65 9.74 3.42
C LEU A 65 -9.76 9.15 4.84
N GLU A 66 -9.57 9.98 5.86
CA GLU A 66 -9.64 9.53 7.24
C GLU A 66 -11.03 9.01 7.60
N ASN A 67 -12.08 9.77 7.26
CA ASN A 67 -13.46 9.37 7.50
C ASN A 67 -13.86 8.13 6.71
N TYR A 68 -13.37 7.98 5.48
CA TYR A 68 -13.59 6.79 4.67
C TYR A 68 -13.08 5.52 5.39
N LEU A 69 -11.84 5.54 5.90
CA LEU A 69 -11.31 4.44 6.69
C LEU A 69 -12.07 4.24 7.99
N LYS A 70 -12.31 5.31 8.77
CA LYS A 70 -13.08 5.20 10.04
C LYS A 70 -14.45 4.55 9.86
N ASN A 71 -15.08 4.74 8.71
CA ASN A 71 -16.39 4.18 8.37
C ASN A 71 -16.32 2.80 7.69
N GLY A 72 -15.15 2.23 7.50
CA GLY A 72 -15.00 0.85 7.07
C GLY A 72 -14.45 0.65 5.67
N GLY A 73 -14.03 1.70 4.99
CA GLY A 73 -13.37 1.64 3.69
C GLY A 73 -12.02 0.92 3.75
N GLY A 74 -11.56 0.41 2.62
CA GLY A 74 -10.27 -0.26 2.47
C GLY A 74 -9.21 0.63 1.83
N VAL A 75 -7.97 0.57 2.31
CA VAL A 75 -6.83 1.24 1.69
C VAL A 75 -5.69 0.27 1.45
N VAL A 76 -5.09 0.33 0.28
CA VAL A 76 -3.89 -0.40 -0.09
C VAL A 76 -2.81 0.60 -0.50
N GLY A 77 -1.76 0.72 0.29
CA GLY A 77 -0.59 1.53 0.00
C GLY A 77 0.50 0.70 -0.64
N VAL A 78 0.96 1.14 -1.80
CA VAL A 78 2.09 0.57 -2.50
C VAL A 78 3.09 1.67 -2.73
N HIS A 79 4.24 1.56 -2.09
CA HIS A 79 5.28 2.58 -2.17
C HIS A 79 4.76 3.99 -1.78
N ALA A 80 3.81 4.04 -0.82
CA ALA A 80 2.98 5.21 -0.58
C ALA A 80 3.36 6.03 0.66
N THR A 81 4.30 5.56 1.50
CA THR A 81 4.69 6.25 2.74
C THR A 81 5.50 7.52 2.51
N ASP A 82 6.00 7.75 1.29
CA ASP A 82 6.64 9.01 0.88
C ASP A 82 5.64 10.08 0.43
N ALA A 83 4.37 9.74 0.24
CA ALA A 83 3.33 10.70 -0.12
C ALA A 83 2.87 11.51 1.10
N PHE A 84 2.42 12.75 0.85
CA PHE A 84 1.79 13.65 1.83
C PHE A 84 2.53 13.77 3.17
N LYS A 85 3.85 13.84 3.15
CA LYS A 85 4.72 13.85 4.35
C LYS A 85 4.48 15.03 5.30
N ASN A 86 3.78 16.04 4.85
CA ASN A 86 3.37 17.19 5.68
C ASN A 86 2.06 16.94 6.44
N SER A 87 1.40 15.78 6.26
CA SER A 87 0.16 15.44 6.93
C SER A 87 0.42 14.43 8.06
N ASP A 88 0.17 14.85 9.29
CA ASP A 88 0.23 13.98 10.47
C ASP A 88 -0.86 12.92 10.43
N SER A 89 -2.06 13.26 9.97
CA SER A 89 -3.18 12.34 9.81
C SER A 89 -2.85 11.24 8.79
N TYR A 90 -2.26 11.58 7.64
CA TYR A 90 -1.82 10.58 6.65
C TYR A 90 -0.75 9.65 7.24
N TRP A 91 0.26 10.21 7.92
CA TRP A 91 1.28 9.42 8.58
C TRP A 91 0.69 8.48 9.63
N LYS A 92 -0.24 8.96 10.44
CA LYS A 92 -0.96 8.16 11.45
C LYS A 92 -1.77 7.02 10.82
N ILE A 93 -2.49 7.30 9.72
CA ILE A 93 -3.28 6.32 8.97
C ILE A 93 -2.39 5.23 8.39
N PHE A 94 -1.33 5.60 7.68
CA PHE A 94 -0.40 4.66 7.06
C PHE A 94 0.53 3.97 8.07
N GLY A 95 0.72 4.57 9.24
CA GLY A 95 1.54 4.05 10.32
C GLY A 95 3.04 4.28 10.14
N GLY A 96 3.49 4.49 8.92
CA GLY A 96 4.87 4.76 8.55
C GLY A 96 5.01 6.00 7.67
N GLN A 97 6.14 6.69 7.79
CA GLN A 97 6.55 7.79 6.92
C GLN A 97 7.97 7.53 6.42
N PHE A 98 8.16 7.60 5.13
CA PHE A 98 9.45 7.39 4.48
C PHE A 98 10.54 8.33 5.01
N ILE A 99 11.69 7.76 5.34
CA ILE A 99 12.89 8.48 5.79
C ILE A 99 14.14 8.18 4.96
N GLY A 100 14.05 7.28 3.99
CA GLY A 100 15.14 6.92 3.10
C GLY A 100 15.00 5.51 2.57
N HIS A 101 15.81 5.15 1.60
CA HIS A 101 15.82 3.82 1.02
C HIS A 101 17.25 3.34 0.74
N GLY A 102 17.42 2.03 0.65
CA GLY A 102 18.48 1.37 -0.09
C GLY A 102 17.95 0.90 -1.44
N GLY A 103 18.62 0.00 -2.10
CA GLY A 103 18.16 -0.57 -3.36
C GLY A 103 18.86 -1.86 -3.73
N GLY A 104 18.46 -2.47 -4.85
CA GLY A 104 19.02 -3.69 -5.39
C GLY A 104 18.17 -4.92 -5.11
N THR A 105 18.76 -6.11 -5.25
CA THR A 105 18.05 -7.37 -4.99
C THR A 105 18.14 -7.74 -3.52
N PHE A 106 17.00 -8.06 -2.92
CA PHE A 106 16.90 -8.49 -1.55
C PHE A 106 15.75 -9.48 -1.34
N LYS A 107 15.80 -10.20 -0.24
CA LYS A 107 14.77 -11.16 0.16
C LYS A 107 13.75 -10.51 1.07
N ILE A 108 12.48 -10.78 0.81
CA ILE A 108 11.37 -10.52 1.72
C ILE A 108 11.03 -11.80 2.46
N THR A 109 11.01 -11.73 3.78
CA THR A 109 10.63 -12.82 4.67
C THR A 109 9.33 -12.45 5.39
N PHE A 110 8.32 -13.32 5.31
CA PHE A 110 7.06 -13.11 6.01
C PHE A 110 7.20 -13.43 7.51
N THR A 111 6.74 -12.49 8.33
CA THR A 111 6.74 -12.61 9.82
C THR A 111 5.48 -13.26 10.35
N ASP A 112 4.36 -13.13 9.64
CA ASP A 112 3.12 -13.87 9.91
C ASP A 112 2.69 -14.61 8.65
N LYS A 113 2.76 -15.94 8.69
CA LYS A 113 2.34 -16.84 7.59
C LYS A 113 0.89 -17.32 7.72
N ASN A 114 0.18 -16.91 8.76
CA ASN A 114 -1.22 -17.28 9.00
C ASN A 114 -2.20 -16.20 8.59
N HIS A 115 -1.73 -14.94 8.45
CA HIS A 115 -2.57 -13.84 8.02
C HIS A 115 -3.15 -14.11 6.62
N PRO A 116 -4.43 -13.79 6.33
CA PRO A 116 -5.06 -14.09 5.03
C PRO A 116 -4.27 -13.61 3.81
N ILE A 117 -3.57 -12.47 3.91
CA ILE A 117 -2.75 -11.93 2.81
C ILE A 117 -1.53 -12.82 2.53
N THR A 118 -0.84 -13.30 3.56
CA THR A 118 0.45 -13.99 3.46
C THR A 118 0.36 -15.51 3.55
N LYS A 119 -0.80 -16.04 3.93
CA LYS A 119 -1.02 -17.47 4.11
C LYS A 119 -0.65 -18.27 2.85
N GLY A 120 0.27 -19.23 3.01
CA GLY A 120 0.74 -20.05 1.90
C GLY A 120 1.64 -19.31 0.89
N MET A 121 2.12 -18.10 1.23
CA MET A 121 3.18 -17.44 0.47
C MET A 121 4.55 -17.81 1.03
N GLU A 122 5.47 -18.08 0.13
CA GLU A 122 6.86 -18.28 0.47
C GLU A 122 7.65 -16.95 0.42
N SER A 123 8.74 -16.88 1.18
CA SER A 123 9.70 -15.78 1.06
C SER A 123 10.20 -15.66 -0.37
N PHE A 124 10.38 -14.45 -0.85
CA PHE A 124 10.76 -14.21 -2.25
C PHE A 124 11.84 -13.14 -2.38
N GLU A 125 12.56 -13.19 -3.47
CA GLU A 125 13.51 -12.15 -3.85
C GLU A 125 12.86 -11.15 -4.79
N ILE A 126 13.26 -9.89 -4.65
CA ILE A 126 12.81 -8.77 -5.50
C ILE A 126 13.96 -7.78 -5.68
N SER A 127 14.07 -7.21 -6.88
CA SER A 127 14.91 -6.04 -7.15
C SER A 127 14.06 -4.80 -7.07
N ASP A 128 14.30 -3.99 -6.04
CA ASP A 128 13.44 -2.84 -5.71
C ASP A 128 14.18 -1.84 -4.83
N GLU A 129 13.52 -0.76 -4.44
CA GLU A 129 13.94 0.09 -3.34
C GLU A 129 13.56 -0.53 -2.00
N SER A 130 14.48 -0.51 -1.04
CA SER A 130 14.23 -0.95 0.31
C SER A 130 13.88 0.25 1.20
N TYR A 131 12.59 0.61 1.23
CA TYR A 131 12.08 1.72 2.04
C TYR A 131 12.33 1.51 3.52
N ARG A 132 12.79 2.56 4.17
CA ARG A 132 12.86 2.68 5.62
C ARG A 132 11.88 3.73 6.06
N ASP A 133 11.06 3.37 7.03
CA ASP A 133 9.99 4.21 7.54
C ASP A 133 10.20 4.52 9.01
N LYS A 134 9.89 5.75 9.39
CA LYS A 134 9.68 6.15 10.79
C LYS A 134 8.23 5.85 11.14
N MET A 135 8.01 5.01 12.13
CA MET A 135 6.65 4.65 12.56
C MET A 135 6.01 5.80 13.35
N HIS A 136 4.71 6.02 13.13
CA HIS A 136 3.96 7.05 13.86
C HIS A 136 3.80 6.64 15.33
N PRO A 137 4.07 7.55 16.30
CA PRO A 137 4.01 7.20 17.73
C PRO A 137 2.70 6.59 18.18
N ASP A 138 1.56 7.11 17.71
CA ASP A 138 0.22 6.65 18.11
C ASP A 138 -0.23 5.38 17.38
N SER A 139 0.41 5.02 16.27
CA SER A 139 -0.01 3.88 15.44
C SER A 139 0.91 2.68 15.56
N LYS A 140 2.18 2.88 15.91
CA LYS A 140 3.23 1.84 15.86
C LYS A 140 2.86 0.55 16.60
N ASP A 141 2.17 0.66 17.72
CA ASP A 141 1.81 -0.50 18.55
C ASP A 141 0.54 -1.22 18.03
N ASN A 142 -0.16 -0.61 17.06
CA ASN A 142 -1.36 -1.16 16.41
C ASN A 142 -1.06 -1.71 15.01
N LEU A 143 0.18 -1.59 14.54
CA LEU A 143 0.58 -2.14 13.25
C LEU A 143 0.87 -3.64 13.38
N HIS A 144 0.25 -4.42 12.51
CA HIS A 144 0.58 -5.82 12.39
C HIS A 144 1.53 -6.04 11.22
N HIS A 145 2.79 -6.32 11.54
CA HIS A 145 3.85 -6.50 10.55
C HIS A 145 3.78 -7.89 9.91
N LEU A 146 3.62 -7.94 8.60
CA LEU A 146 3.47 -9.17 7.83
C LEU A 146 4.75 -9.62 7.16
N GLY A 147 5.68 -8.71 6.88
CA GLY A 147 6.92 -9.05 6.21
C GLY A 147 8.00 -7.98 6.35
N ARG A 148 9.23 -8.43 6.20
CA ARG A 148 10.42 -7.60 6.36
C ARG A 148 11.48 -7.93 5.33
N ILE A 149 12.36 -6.98 5.10
CA ILE A 149 13.61 -7.23 4.39
C ILE A 149 14.53 -8.08 5.28
N ASP A 150 15.24 -9.01 4.66
CA ASP A 150 16.27 -9.82 5.30
C ASP A 150 17.56 -9.72 4.47
N ARG A 151 18.36 -8.70 4.79
CA ARG A 151 19.64 -8.42 4.12
C ARG A 151 20.69 -7.98 5.15
N GLY A 152 21.24 -8.93 5.90
CA GLY A 152 22.29 -8.66 6.90
C GLY A 152 21.85 -7.65 7.96
N LYS A 153 22.43 -6.44 7.94
CA LYS A 153 22.07 -5.37 8.89
C LYS A 153 20.74 -4.68 8.57
N GLU A 154 20.26 -4.81 7.34
CA GLU A 154 18.93 -4.33 6.96
C GLU A 154 17.90 -5.40 7.31
N ASN A 155 17.18 -5.15 8.39
CA ASN A 155 16.16 -6.04 8.91
C ASN A 155 15.02 -5.18 9.48
N HIS A 156 14.27 -4.57 8.60
CA HIS A 156 13.15 -3.69 8.97
C HIS A 156 11.88 -4.10 8.23
N SER A 157 10.74 -3.67 8.77
CA SER A 157 9.44 -3.98 8.18
C SER A 157 9.28 -3.31 6.83
N MET A 158 8.77 -4.07 5.87
CA MET A 158 8.43 -3.60 4.53
C MET A 158 6.95 -3.79 4.21
N ILE A 159 6.24 -4.58 5.04
CA ILE A 159 4.85 -4.96 4.79
C ILE A 159 4.13 -5.00 6.13
N TRP A 160 3.03 -4.27 6.25
CA TRP A 160 2.18 -4.29 7.44
C TRP A 160 0.72 -4.02 7.11
N VAL A 161 -0.14 -4.32 8.05
CA VAL A 161 -1.55 -3.95 8.03
C VAL A 161 -1.89 -3.10 9.25
N HIS A 162 -2.91 -2.28 9.13
CA HIS A 162 -3.40 -1.39 10.17
C HIS A 162 -4.94 -1.40 10.13
N GLU A 163 -5.57 -1.70 11.24
CA GLU A 163 -7.01 -1.48 11.41
C GLU A 163 -7.23 -0.07 11.96
N TYR A 164 -7.88 0.79 11.18
CA TYR A 164 -8.12 2.19 11.52
C TYR A 164 -9.62 2.48 11.56
N GLY A 165 -10.16 2.67 12.77
CA GLY A 165 -11.60 2.70 12.97
C GLY A 165 -12.26 1.37 12.59
N LYS A 166 -13.18 1.41 11.62
CA LYS A 166 -13.80 0.19 11.06
C LYS A 166 -13.11 -0.25 9.74
N GLY A 167 -12.15 0.50 9.25
CA GLY A 167 -11.47 0.27 7.98
C GLY A 167 -10.22 -0.60 8.12
N ARG A 168 -9.70 -1.02 6.97
CA ARG A 168 -8.49 -1.81 6.87
C ARG A 168 -7.50 -1.17 5.93
N LEU A 169 -6.27 -1.00 6.38
CA LEU A 169 -5.17 -0.53 5.57
C LEU A 169 -4.10 -1.62 5.46
N PHE A 170 -3.65 -1.86 4.24
CA PHE A 170 -2.42 -2.59 3.95
C PHE A 170 -1.39 -1.62 3.40
N ASN A 171 -0.14 -1.75 3.80
CA ASN A 171 0.97 -0.99 3.20
C ASN A 171 2.15 -1.89 2.89
N THR A 172 2.81 -1.59 1.77
CA THR A 172 4.11 -2.13 1.42
C THR A 172 5.03 -1.05 0.87
N GLY A 173 6.29 -1.07 1.31
CA GLY A 173 7.35 -0.23 0.76
C GLY A 173 7.89 -0.73 -0.58
N LEU A 174 7.39 -1.86 -1.08
CA LEU A 174 7.75 -2.42 -2.39
C LEU A 174 6.96 -1.76 -3.52
N GLY A 175 7.45 -1.91 -4.75
CA GLY A 175 6.72 -1.53 -5.96
C GLY A 175 7.16 -0.21 -6.58
N HIS A 176 8.43 0.18 -6.43
CA HIS A 176 8.97 1.43 -6.94
C HIS A 176 8.72 1.65 -8.44
N ASP A 177 8.93 0.63 -9.26
CA ASP A 177 8.83 0.73 -10.71
C ASP A 177 8.20 -0.50 -11.38
N GLY A 178 8.04 -0.44 -12.71
CA GLY A 178 7.51 -1.54 -13.51
C GLY A 178 8.30 -2.84 -13.38
N LYS A 179 9.61 -2.78 -13.04
CA LYS A 179 10.44 -3.98 -12.85
C LYS A 179 10.09 -4.71 -11.57
N ALA A 180 9.80 -3.97 -10.49
CA ALA A 180 9.29 -4.57 -9.26
C ALA A 180 7.92 -5.24 -9.50
N TRP A 181 7.07 -4.62 -10.31
CA TRP A 181 5.72 -5.08 -10.56
C TRP A 181 5.61 -6.35 -11.43
N VAL A 182 6.63 -6.75 -12.17
CA VAL A 182 6.62 -8.04 -12.87
C VAL A 182 6.87 -9.21 -11.92
N ASN A 183 7.24 -8.95 -10.66
CA ASN A 183 7.41 -10.00 -9.66
C ASN A 183 6.06 -10.61 -9.27
N PRO A 184 5.83 -11.91 -9.52
CA PRO A 184 4.53 -12.53 -9.28
C PRO A 184 4.15 -12.60 -7.80
N ALA A 185 5.14 -12.62 -6.89
CA ALA A 185 4.86 -12.60 -5.46
C ALA A 185 4.36 -11.22 -5.00
N LEU A 186 4.90 -10.12 -5.56
CA LEU A 186 4.38 -8.78 -5.29
C LEU A 186 2.97 -8.61 -5.84
N GLN A 187 2.71 -9.07 -7.08
CA GLN A 187 1.36 -9.05 -7.66
C GLN A 187 0.35 -9.81 -6.79
N LYS A 188 0.72 -11.02 -6.36
CA LYS A 188 -0.10 -11.85 -5.47
C LYS A 188 -0.38 -11.14 -4.14
N LEU A 189 0.65 -10.56 -3.54
CA LEU A 189 0.55 -9.83 -2.29
C LEU A 189 -0.47 -8.69 -2.37
N VAL A 190 -0.37 -7.86 -3.42
CA VAL A 190 -1.24 -6.68 -3.60
C VAL A 190 -2.68 -7.10 -3.95
N ILE A 191 -2.89 -8.09 -4.81
CA ILE A 191 -4.22 -8.59 -5.13
C ILE A 191 -4.91 -9.11 -3.87
N ARG A 192 -4.22 -9.91 -3.06
CA ARG A 192 -4.73 -10.39 -1.79
C ARG A 192 -5.03 -9.27 -0.79
N ALA A 193 -4.18 -8.25 -0.76
CA ALA A 193 -4.37 -7.07 0.08
C ALA A 193 -5.66 -6.30 -0.30
N ILE A 194 -5.96 -6.19 -1.60
CA ILE A 194 -7.20 -5.57 -2.07
C ILE A 194 -8.43 -6.34 -1.54
N TYR A 195 -8.47 -7.66 -1.69
CA TYR A 195 -9.57 -8.46 -1.16
C TYR A 195 -9.70 -8.32 0.36
N TRP A 196 -8.58 -8.38 1.08
CA TRP A 196 -8.58 -8.26 2.54
C TRP A 196 -9.06 -6.88 3.00
N ALA A 197 -8.59 -5.80 2.36
CA ALA A 197 -9.00 -4.44 2.65
C ALA A 197 -10.49 -4.20 2.35
N ALA A 198 -11.00 -4.81 1.27
CA ALA A 198 -12.42 -4.82 0.92
C ALA A 198 -13.28 -5.71 1.83
N LYS A 199 -12.68 -6.41 2.81
CA LYS A 199 -13.38 -7.39 3.68
C LYS A 199 -14.05 -8.53 2.90
N LYS A 200 -13.50 -8.87 1.74
CA LYS A 200 -13.95 -9.99 0.90
C LYS A 200 -13.07 -11.23 1.16
N PRO A 201 -13.54 -12.44 0.85
CA PRO A 201 -12.68 -13.62 0.86
C PRO A 201 -11.45 -13.42 0.00
N VAL A 202 -10.26 -13.64 0.59
CA VAL A 202 -8.99 -13.44 -0.11
C VAL A 202 -8.82 -14.50 -1.19
N LYS A 203 -8.51 -14.05 -2.41
CA LYS A 203 -8.27 -14.90 -3.58
C LYS A 203 -6.86 -14.68 -4.12
N ASP A 204 -6.32 -15.70 -4.78
CA ASP A 204 -5.08 -15.63 -5.54
C ASP A 204 -5.30 -14.95 -6.90
N PRO A 205 -4.23 -14.43 -7.53
CA PRO A 205 -4.27 -14.01 -8.92
C PRO A 205 -4.75 -15.15 -9.85
N LYS A 206 -5.54 -14.77 -10.85
CA LYS A 206 -5.95 -15.67 -11.96
C LYS A 206 -4.86 -15.82 -13.00
#